data_4ed994f67736bbca1885f75a3f2411ea
#
_entry.id   4ed994f67736bbca1885f75a3f2411ea
#
_cell.length_a   1.000
_cell.length_b   1.000
_cell.length_c   1.000
_cell.angle_alpha   90.00
_cell.angle_beta   90.00
_cell.angle_gamma   90.00
#
_symmetry.space_group_name_H-M   'P 1'
#
loop_
_entity.id
_entity.type
_entity.pdbx_description
1 polymer ?
#
loop_
_entity_poly.entity_id
_entity_poly.type
_entity_poly.pdbx_seq_one_letter_code
_entity_poly.pdbx_strand_id
1 'polypeptide(L)'
;RPKWLPVTPSTKKKLTKAVQDTPLTFGTVWDNSFEWAFYMNPKPDVIYFMTDGNSNKSFQGIDLIKQKKGKTKIYTIGYGAPAGAKLPLEEIAAMTGGKSKFVEMDEIRMMEKEIDENRQFN
;
A
#
# COMPACT_ATOMS: atom_id res chain seq x y z
N ARG A 1 -10.29 -1.17 -16.73
CA ARG A 1 -9.88 -2.38 -16.04
C ARG A 1 -8.38 -2.35 -15.78
N PRO A 2 -7.90 -2.58 -14.57
CA PRO A 2 -6.47 -2.61 -14.30
C PRO A 2 -5.83 -3.79 -15.06
N LYS A 3 -4.62 -3.57 -15.57
CA LYS A 3 -3.88 -4.57 -16.35
C LYS A 3 -2.51 -4.81 -15.72
N TRP A 4 -2.05 -6.04 -15.81
CA TRP A 4 -0.68 -6.37 -15.50
C TRP A 4 0.29 -5.67 -16.45
N LEU A 5 1.35 -5.14 -15.91
CA LEU A 5 2.43 -4.52 -16.66
C LEU A 5 3.73 -5.31 -16.44
N PRO A 6 4.52 -5.51 -17.50
CA PRO A 6 5.81 -6.18 -17.36
C PRO A 6 6.79 -5.33 -16.53
N VAL A 7 7.65 -5.99 -15.76
CA VAL A 7 8.70 -5.30 -14.99
C VAL A 7 9.87 -5.00 -15.90
N THR A 8 9.82 -3.85 -16.56
CA THR A 8 10.87 -3.35 -17.45
C THR A 8 11.32 -1.95 -17.02
N PRO A 9 12.52 -1.48 -17.41
CA PRO A 9 12.94 -0.11 -17.13
C PRO A 9 11.95 0.93 -17.66
N SER A 10 11.40 0.71 -18.85
CA SER A 10 10.39 1.59 -19.47
C SER A 10 9.12 1.67 -18.64
N THR A 11 8.60 0.52 -18.21
CA THR A 11 7.39 0.46 -17.37
C THR A 11 7.62 1.13 -16.02
N LYS A 12 8.77 0.87 -15.39
CA LYS A 12 9.14 1.51 -14.12
C LYS A 12 9.15 3.04 -14.25
N LYS A 13 9.75 3.56 -15.32
CA LYS A 13 9.80 5.00 -15.59
C LYS A 13 8.40 5.59 -15.74
N LYS A 14 7.52 4.93 -16.50
CA LYS A 14 6.14 5.37 -16.68
C LYS A 14 5.35 5.37 -15.39
N LEU A 15 5.49 4.33 -14.56
CA LEU A 15 4.82 4.25 -13.27
C LEU A 15 5.33 5.30 -12.28
N THR A 16 6.64 5.53 -12.23
CA THR A 16 7.24 6.59 -11.40
C THR A 16 6.66 7.94 -11.78
N LYS A 17 6.62 8.24 -13.07
CA LYS A 17 6.02 9.49 -13.56
C LYS A 17 4.54 9.60 -13.20
N ALA A 18 3.77 8.54 -13.39
CA ALA A 18 2.36 8.53 -13.06
C ALA A 18 2.10 8.82 -11.57
N VAL A 19 2.92 8.25 -10.67
CA VAL A 19 2.83 8.52 -9.24
C VAL A 19 3.18 9.99 -8.92
N GLN A 20 4.25 10.50 -9.52
CA GLN A 20 4.67 11.90 -9.33
C GLN A 20 3.63 12.91 -9.84
N ASP A 21 2.98 12.60 -10.96
CA ASP A 21 1.99 13.48 -11.58
C ASP A 21 0.58 13.35 -10.96
N THR A 22 0.35 12.36 -10.13
CA THR A 22 -0.96 12.14 -9.48
C THR A 22 -1.15 13.15 -8.35
N PRO A 23 -2.19 13.99 -8.39
CA PRO A 23 -2.45 14.95 -7.35
C PRO A 23 -2.91 14.27 -6.06
N LEU A 24 -2.54 14.86 -4.93
CA LEU A 24 -3.06 14.44 -3.63
C LEU A 24 -4.51 14.89 -3.48
N THR A 25 -5.33 14.00 -2.93
CA THR A 25 -6.74 14.27 -2.63
C THR A 25 -7.00 14.07 -1.14
N PHE A 26 -8.12 14.61 -0.66
CA PHE A 26 -8.50 14.44 0.74
C PHE A 26 -9.13 13.09 1.01
N GLY A 27 -8.87 12.55 2.19
CA GLY A 27 -9.45 11.32 2.67
C GLY A 27 -8.65 10.08 2.31
N THR A 28 -8.98 9.00 3.01
CA THR A 28 -8.33 7.70 2.83
C THR A 28 -9.40 6.62 2.73
N VAL A 29 -9.46 5.93 1.61
CA VAL A 29 -10.41 4.84 1.37
C VAL A 29 -9.63 3.63 0.86
N TRP A 30 -9.60 2.56 1.67
CA TRP A 30 -8.85 1.35 1.32
C TRP A 30 -9.62 0.41 0.38
N ASP A 31 -10.96 0.41 0.48
CA ASP A 31 -11.81 -0.51 -0.24
C ASP A 31 -11.57 -0.52 -1.75
N ASN A 32 -11.51 0.66 -2.35
CA ASN A 32 -11.31 0.80 -3.79
C ASN A 32 -9.97 0.19 -4.25
N SER A 33 -8.92 0.36 -3.46
CA SER A 33 -7.60 -0.20 -3.79
C SER A 33 -7.65 -1.73 -3.85
N PHE A 34 -8.30 -2.35 -2.88
CA PHE A 34 -8.45 -3.81 -2.85
C PHE A 34 -9.40 -4.31 -3.95
N GLU A 35 -10.51 -3.63 -4.21
CA GLU A 35 -11.40 -3.97 -5.32
C GLU A 35 -10.66 -3.98 -6.65
N TRP A 36 -9.92 -2.93 -6.95
CA TRP A 36 -9.15 -2.82 -8.18
C TRP A 36 -8.07 -3.90 -8.27
N ALA A 37 -7.37 -4.19 -7.18
CA ALA A 37 -6.36 -5.24 -7.16
C ALA A 37 -6.97 -6.62 -7.46
N PHE A 38 -8.09 -6.96 -6.83
CA PHE A 38 -8.77 -8.25 -7.06
C PHE A 38 -9.49 -8.35 -8.41
N TYR A 39 -9.67 -7.21 -9.09
CA TYR A 39 -10.22 -7.18 -10.44
C TYR A 39 -9.19 -7.58 -11.51
N MET A 40 -7.92 -7.65 -11.16
CA MET A 40 -6.87 -8.08 -12.08
C MET A 40 -7.04 -9.55 -12.47
N ASN A 41 -6.69 -9.86 -13.71
CA ASN A 41 -6.72 -11.22 -14.22
C ASN A 41 -5.37 -11.55 -14.86
N PRO A 42 -4.66 -12.58 -14.38
CA PRO A 42 -4.96 -13.37 -13.19
C PRO A 42 -4.93 -12.54 -11.90
N LYS A 43 -5.56 -13.04 -10.83
CA LYS A 43 -5.49 -12.39 -9.52
C LYS A 43 -4.03 -12.27 -9.05
N PRO A 44 -3.68 -11.22 -8.30
CA PRO A 44 -2.34 -11.09 -7.75
C PRO A 44 -2.01 -12.27 -6.81
N ASP A 45 -0.79 -12.75 -6.88
CA ASP A 45 -0.27 -13.69 -5.87
C ASP A 45 0.05 -12.97 -4.56
N VAL A 46 0.53 -11.73 -4.69
CA VAL A 46 0.92 -10.88 -3.57
C VAL A 46 0.46 -9.45 -3.80
N ILE A 47 -0.04 -8.83 -2.75
CA ILE A 47 -0.33 -7.39 -2.69
C ILE A 47 0.53 -6.79 -1.59
N TYR A 48 1.27 -5.74 -1.92
CA TYR A 48 1.90 -4.85 -0.94
C TYR A 48 1.01 -3.62 -0.79
N PHE A 49 0.40 -3.48 0.37
CA PHE A 49 -0.48 -2.38 0.68
C PHE A 49 0.17 -1.42 1.67
N MET A 50 0.43 -0.20 1.23
CA MET A 50 1.04 0.84 2.05
C MET A 50 0.04 1.98 2.28
N THR A 51 -0.03 2.46 3.52
CA THR A 51 -0.87 3.58 3.89
C THR A 51 -0.25 4.38 5.04
N ASP A 52 -0.52 5.68 5.05
CA ASP A 52 -0.18 6.60 6.14
C ASP A 52 -1.40 7.03 6.97
N GLY A 53 -2.56 6.50 6.67
CA GLY A 53 -3.81 6.88 7.33
C GLY A 53 -4.76 5.74 7.63
N ASN A 54 -5.81 6.06 8.36
CA ASN A 54 -6.94 5.17 8.60
C ASN A 54 -7.91 5.22 7.41
N SER A 55 -8.56 4.09 7.13
CA SER A 55 -9.74 4.13 6.27
C SER A 55 -10.87 4.89 6.96
N ASN A 56 -11.52 5.79 6.22
CA ASN A 56 -12.62 6.63 6.74
C ASN A 56 -13.89 5.84 7.06
N LYS A 57 -13.99 4.64 6.57
CA LYS A 57 -15.15 3.77 6.84
C LYS A 57 -14.69 2.57 7.64
N SER A 58 -15.39 2.34 8.74
CA SER A 58 -15.22 1.11 9.48
C SER A 58 -15.36 -0.09 8.54
N PHE A 59 -14.31 -0.60 8.14
CA PHE A 59 -13.97 -1.93 7.75
C PHE A 59 -14.99 -2.81 7.01
N GLN A 60 -15.62 -2.27 5.96
CA GLN A 60 -16.27 -3.14 4.96
C GLN A 60 -15.21 -3.87 4.11
N GLY A 61 -13.99 -3.35 4.08
CA GLY A 61 -12.88 -3.94 3.32
C GLY A 61 -12.43 -5.32 3.79
N ILE A 62 -12.56 -5.65 5.07
CA ILE A 62 -12.21 -7.00 5.56
C ILE A 62 -13.11 -8.07 4.94
N ASP A 63 -14.42 -7.85 4.90
CA ASP A 63 -15.34 -8.80 4.30
C ASP A 63 -15.08 -8.95 2.79
N LEU A 64 -14.83 -7.87 2.11
CA LEU A 64 -14.42 -7.88 0.70
C LEU A 64 -13.16 -8.73 0.49
N ILE A 65 -12.14 -8.54 1.31
CA ILE A 65 -10.90 -9.29 1.23
C ILE A 65 -11.14 -10.78 1.51
N LYS A 66 -11.90 -11.10 2.55
CA LYS A 66 -12.26 -12.49 2.88
C LYS A 66 -12.91 -13.20 1.70
N GLN A 67 -13.84 -12.53 1.02
CA GLN A 67 -14.57 -13.09 -0.10
C GLN A 67 -13.70 -13.26 -1.35
N LYS A 68 -12.82 -12.31 -1.62
CA LYS A 68 -12.12 -12.21 -2.92
C LYS A 68 -10.66 -12.63 -2.89
N LYS A 69 -10.04 -12.77 -1.74
CA LYS A 69 -8.59 -13.01 -1.62
C LYS A 69 -8.10 -14.28 -2.31
N GLY A 70 -8.90 -15.36 -2.30
CA GLY A 70 -8.43 -16.65 -2.79
C GLY A 70 -7.10 -17.05 -2.14
N LYS A 71 -6.05 -17.22 -2.93
CA LYS A 71 -4.67 -17.52 -2.49
C LYS A 71 -3.77 -16.28 -2.37
N THR A 72 -4.29 -15.09 -2.64
CA THR A 72 -3.54 -13.84 -2.57
C THR A 72 -3.05 -13.58 -1.16
N LYS A 73 -1.75 -13.30 -1.00
CA LYS A 73 -1.17 -12.82 0.26
C LYS A 73 -1.09 -11.31 0.26
N ILE A 74 -1.41 -10.70 1.39
CA ILE A 74 -1.33 -9.24 1.54
C ILE A 74 -0.32 -8.91 2.62
N TYR A 75 0.69 -8.14 2.24
CA TYR A 75 1.64 -7.52 3.16
C TYR A 75 1.22 -6.08 3.36
N THR A 76 1.06 -5.67 4.61
CA THR A 76 0.62 -4.31 4.94
C THR A 76 1.76 -3.51 5.54
N ILE A 77 1.84 -2.24 5.16
CA ILE A 77 2.87 -1.32 5.64
C ILE A 77 2.17 -0.05 6.11
N GLY A 78 2.22 0.21 7.42
CA GLY A 78 1.81 1.47 7.99
C GLY A 78 2.99 2.43 8.01
N TYR A 79 2.98 3.45 7.15
CA TYR A 79 4.05 4.42 7.02
C TYR A 79 3.67 5.72 7.73
N GLY A 80 4.13 5.89 8.96
CA GLY A 80 3.68 6.98 9.83
C GLY A 80 2.19 6.92 10.13
N ALA A 81 1.59 5.74 10.06
CA ALA A 81 0.16 5.56 10.23
C ALA A 81 -0.27 5.77 11.68
N PRO A 82 -1.49 6.31 11.93
CA PRO A 82 -2.00 6.48 13.27
C PRO A 82 -2.25 5.13 13.95
N ALA A 83 -2.29 5.12 15.28
CA ALA A 83 -2.47 3.91 16.08
C ALA A 83 -3.72 3.10 15.70
N GLY A 84 -4.81 3.76 15.32
CA GLY A 84 -6.04 3.11 14.90
C GLY A 84 -5.94 2.30 13.60
N ALA A 85 -4.91 2.53 12.80
CA ALA A 85 -4.66 1.76 11.58
C ALA A 85 -3.97 0.42 11.84
N LYS A 86 -3.33 0.23 12.99
CA LYS A 86 -2.50 -0.95 13.27
C LYS A 86 -3.31 -2.25 13.25
N LEU A 87 -4.36 -2.33 14.06
CA LEU A 87 -5.18 -3.55 14.15
C LEU A 87 -5.77 -3.99 12.81
N PRO A 88 -6.41 -3.10 12.04
CA PRO A 88 -6.90 -3.45 10.73
C PRO A 88 -5.82 -3.95 9.77
N LEU A 89 -4.66 -3.31 9.74
CA LEU A 89 -3.56 -3.72 8.87
C LEU A 89 -2.99 -5.09 9.27
N GLU A 90 -2.85 -5.33 10.57
CA GLU A 90 -2.44 -6.64 11.10
C GLU A 90 -3.46 -7.73 10.76
N GLU A 91 -4.74 -7.44 10.88
CA GLU A 91 -5.81 -8.38 10.56
C GLU A 91 -5.82 -8.76 9.08
N ILE A 92 -5.70 -7.78 8.19
CA ILE A 92 -5.60 -8.01 6.74
C ILE A 92 -4.41 -8.91 6.42
N ALA A 93 -3.24 -8.61 6.96
CA ALA A 93 -2.05 -9.41 6.74
C ALA A 93 -2.22 -10.84 7.28
N ALA A 94 -2.69 -10.98 8.52
CA ALA A 94 -2.85 -12.28 9.18
C ALA A 94 -3.82 -13.20 8.44
N MET A 95 -4.99 -12.69 8.04
CA MET A 95 -5.99 -13.52 7.37
C MET A 95 -5.62 -13.94 5.96
N THR A 96 -4.61 -13.33 5.36
CA THR A 96 -4.13 -13.66 4.01
C THR A 96 -2.78 -14.38 4.00
N GLY A 97 -2.19 -14.63 5.17
CA GLY A 97 -0.89 -15.29 5.28
C GLY A 97 0.30 -14.37 4.97
N GLY A 98 0.08 -13.05 4.93
CA GLY A 98 1.12 -12.05 4.83
C GLY A 98 1.62 -11.59 6.20
N LYS A 99 2.33 -10.45 6.20
CA LYS A 99 2.85 -9.81 7.41
C LYS A 99 2.59 -8.31 7.36
N SER A 100 2.51 -7.68 8.52
CA SER A 100 2.45 -6.23 8.63
C SER A 100 3.76 -5.66 9.16
N LYS A 101 4.08 -4.46 8.69
CA LYS A 101 5.21 -3.67 9.17
C LYS A 101 4.74 -2.24 9.41
N PHE A 102 5.23 -1.64 10.50
CA PHE A 102 4.95 -0.24 10.82
C PHE A 102 6.26 0.52 10.86
N VAL A 103 6.31 1.61 10.07
CA VAL A 103 7.44 2.54 10.05
C VAL A 103 6.98 3.78 10.80
N GLU A 104 7.58 4.03 11.94
CA GLU A 104 7.21 5.14 12.81
C GLU A 104 7.71 6.50 12.27
N MET A 105 7.06 7.59 12.67
CA MET A 105 7.41 8.93 12.18
C MET A 105 8.86 9.31 12.45
N ASP A 106 9.42 8.89 13.57
CA ASP A 106 10.83 9.17 13.90
C ASP A 106 11.79 8.51 12.92
N GLU A 107 11.51 7.25 12.55
CA GLU A 107 12.29 6.54 11.53
C GLU A 107 12.20 7.23 10.16
N ILE A 108 11.01 7.70 9.79
CA ILE A 108 10.77 8.43 8.53
C ILE A 108 11.60 9.71 8.49
N ARG A 109 11.57 10.50 9.57
CA ARG A 109 12.35 11.73 9.68
C ARG A 109 13.85 11.49 9.59
N MET A 110 14.34 10.41 10.18
CA MET A 110 15.74 10.03 10.07
C MET A 110 16.12 9.65 8.64
N MET A 111 15.28 8.87 7.95
CA MET A 111 15.50 8.51 6.54
C MET A 111 15.48 9.74 5.62
N GLU A 112 14.53 10.65 5.82
CA GLU A 112 14.47 11.91 5.06
C GLU A 112 15.72 12.75 5.25
N LYS A 113 16.21 12.85 6.47
CA LYS A 113 17.45 13.56 6.79
C LYS A 113 18.67 12.95 6.09
N GLU A 114 18.80 11.63 6.10
CA GLU A 114 19.86 10.93 5.39
C GLU A 114 19.81 11.17 3.88
N ILE A 115 18.63 11.14 3.29
CA ILE A 115 18.42 11.41 1.86
C ILE A 115 18.87 12.85 1.53
N ASP A 116 18.47 13.82 2.33
CA ASP A 116 18.82 15.21 2.12
C ASP A 116 20.32 15.45 2.28
N GLU A 117 20.96 14.86 3.28
CA GLU A 117 22.41 14.91 3.49
C GLU A 117 23.16 14.30 2.29
N ASN A 118 22.71 13.15 1.79
CA ASN A 118 23.31 12.50 0.62
C ASN A 118 23.13 13.32 -0.67
N ARG A 119 22.04 14.05 -0.82
CA ARG A 119 21.81 14.94 -1.96
C ARG A 119 22.76 16.13 -1.97
N GLN A 120 23.17 16.63 -0.79
CA GLN A 120 24.10 17.76 -0.68
C GLN A 120 25.53 17.39 -1.08
N PHE A 121 25.92 16.12 -1.04
CA PHE A 121 27.25 15.63 -1.39
C PHE A 121 27.36 15.06 -2.81
N ASN A 122 26.27 14.94 -3.49
CA ASN A 122 26.19 14.49 -4.88
C ASN A 122 25.83 15.67 -5.82
#